data_efff75bca8c453f3af9f4a9b12e4c8b1
#
_entry.id   efff75bca8c453f3af9f4a9b12e4c8b1
#
_cell.length_a   1.000
_cell.length_b   1.000
_cell.length_c   1.000
_cell.angle_alpha   90.00
_cell.angle_beta   90.00
_cell.angle_gamma   90.00
#
_symmetry.space_group_name_H-M   'P 1'
#
loop_
_entity.id
_entity.type
_entity.pdbx_description
1 polymer ?
#
loop_
_entity_poly.entity_id
_entity_poly.type
_entity_poly.pdbx_seq_one_letter_code
_entity_poly.pdbx_strand_id
1 'polypeptide(L)'
;WDAKGNRAKGKGKEARDINLALDNIKAQIIKHYQRLSDREAFVTAEMVRNAFQGIGTEYETLLGAFDKDNKSFKKRIGIDRMLSSYKVRVRARNHLAAFIKKCHKRSDISMLELTPDFIKEYEIYLSTDAGLHNGSVWSNCMWLKTIVTKAHYNGLTPRNPFAQYRVNQNIKEREYLTEDEIKAVMTHEFADRKLAYIRDLFVFASFTALSFVDIKELATDDIVEVNGEKWILSKRHKTKVPFQVKLLDIPLQIIKRYERFQENGLVFPNLNYWSICK
;
A
#
# COMPACT_ATOMS: atom_id res chain seq x y z
N TRP A 1 -49.66 9.87 25.96
CA TRP A 1 -49.26 8.71 25.14
C TRP A 1 -50.47 7.83 24.86
N ASP A 2 -50.59 7.39 23.61
CA ASP A 2 -51.54 6.35 23.21
C ASP A 2 -50.81 5.01 23.08
N ALA A 3 -51.03 4.14 24.05
CA ALA A 3 -50.36 2.85 24.09
C ALA A 3 -50.82 1.86 22.98
N LYS A 4 -52.07 2.00 22.50
CA LYS A 4 -52.59 1.16 21.40
C LYS A 4 -52.07 1.61 20.04
N GLY A 5 -52.01 2.92 19.82
CA GLY A 5 -51.48 3.51 18.57
C GLY A 5 -50.01 3.70 18.57
N ASN A 6 -49.29 3.53 19.68
CA ASN A 6 -47.88 3.84 19.86
C ASN A 6 -47.51 5.26 19.36
N ARG A 7 -48.33 6.25 19.75
CA ARG A 7 -48.19 7.64 19.33
C ARG A 7 -48.45 8.63 20.47
N ALA A 8 -47.89 9.84 20.36
CA ALA A 8 -48.19 10.92 21.26
C ALA A 8 -49.64 11.39 21.04
N LYS A 9 -50.41 11.55 22.15
CA LYS A 9 -51.78 12.07 22.13
C LYS A 9 -51.78 13.60 21.98
N GLY A 10 -52.77 14.11 21.24
CA GLY A 10 -53.01 15.55 21.07
C GLY A 10 -52.67 16.03 19.65
N LYS A 11 -53.13 17.29 19.37
CA LYS A 11 -52.96 17.96 18.08
C LYS A 11 -51.91 19.09 18.14
N GLY A 12 -51.28 19.27 19.29
CA GLY A 12 -50.25 20.29 19.50
C GLY A 12 -49.00 20.07 18.67
N LYS A 13 -48.17 21.09 18.53
CA LYS A 13 -46.91 21.06 17.80
C LYS A 13 -45.98 19.94 18.32
N GLU A 14 -45.84 19.86 19.63
CA GLU A 14 -44.97 18.85 20.29
C GLU A 14 -45.40 17.42 19.98
N ALA A 15 -46.71 17.11 20.05
CA ALA A 15 -47.21 15.78 19.70
C ALA A 15 -46.96 15.42 18.22
N ARG A 16 -47.07 16.40 17.31
CA ARG A 16 -46.77 16.24 15.90
C ARG A 16 -45.28 15.99 15.65
N ASP A 17 -44.42 16.74 16.32
CA ASP A 17 -42.95 16.59 16.18
C ASP A 17 -42.49 15.20 16.69
N ILE A 18 -43.03 14.75 17.82
CA ILE A 18 -42.76 13.39 18.36
C ILE A 18 -43.24 12.33 17.38
N ASN A 19 -44.47 12.44 16.85
CA ASN A 19 -45.00 11.44 15.91
C ASN A 19 -44.24 11.43 14.60
N LEU A 20 -43.78 12.57 14.09
CA LEU A 20 -42.92 12.65 12.92
C LEU A 20 -41.56 11.96 13.16
N ALA A 21 -40.96 12.19 14.33
CA ALA A 21 -39.71 11.52 14.70
C ALA A 21 -39.88 9.97 14.76
N LEU A 22 -41.00 9.50 15.33
CA LEU A 22 -41.34 8.08 15.37
C LEU A 22 -41.54 7.47 13.97
N ASP A 23 -42.21 8.19 13.07
CA ASP A 23 -42.39 7.73 11.68
C ASP A 23 -41.07 7.67 10.93
N ASN A 24 -40.17 8.63 11.14
CA ASN A 24 -38.82 8.62 10.60
C ASN A 24 -37.99 7.42 11.11
N ILE A 25 -38.06 7.12 12.41
CA ILE A 25 -37.39 5.96 13.01
C ILE A 25 -37.94 4.66 12.41
N LYS A 26 -39.26 4.52 12.29
CA LYS A 26 -39.89 3.35 11.65
C LYS A 26 -39.41 3.17 10.21
N ALA A 27 -39.39 4.23 9.43
CA ALA A 27 -38.92 4.18 8.04
C ALA A 27 -37.45 3.73 7.95
N GLN A 28 -36.59 4.21 8.84
CA GLN A 28 -35.19 3.78 8.90
C GLN A 28 -35.06 2.30 9.30
N ILE A 29 -35.80 1.83 10.28
CA ILE A 29 -35.81 0.43 10.70
C ILE A 29 -36.27 -0.48 9.55
N ILE A 30 -37.33 -0.12 8.83
CA ILE A 30 -37.81 -0.86 7.64
C ILE A 30 -36.75 -0.92 6.57
N LYS A 31 -36.09 0.21 6.30
CA LYS A 31 -34.98 0.28 5.31
C LYS A 31 -33.82 -0.62 5.70
N HIS A 32 -33.42 -0.65 6.98
CA HIS A 32 -32.38 -1.56 7.47
C HIS A 32 -32.81 -3.02 7.37
N TYR A 33 -34.06 -3.34 7.71
CA TYR A 33 -34.58 -4.69 7.57
C TYR A 33 -34.56 -5.18 6.11
N GLN A 34 -35.06 -4.37 5.17
CA GLN A 34 -35.05 -4.70 3.74
C GLN A 34 -33.62 -4.96 3.25
N ARG A 35 -32.69 -4.06 3.61
CA ARG A 35 -31.28 -4.21 3.23
C ARG A 35 -30.63 -5.49 3.79
N LEU A 36 -30.99 -5.87 5.00
CA LEU A 36 -30.50 -7.12 5.59
C LEU A 36 -31.16 -8.34 4.93
N SER A 37 -32.47 -8.30 4.67
CA SER A 37 -33.21 -9.37 3.98
C SER A 37 -32.70 -9.65 2.56
N ASP A 38 -32.17 -8.64 1.87
CA ASP A 38 -31.59 -8.80 0.54
C ASP A 38 -30.22 -9.51 0.55
N ARG A 39 -29.60 -9.64 1.73
CA ARG A 39 -28.24 -10.15 1.89
C ARG A 39 -28.15 -11.43 2.69
N GLU A 40 -29.01 -11.59 3.67
CA GLU A 40 -28.94 -12.64 4.68
C GLU A 40 -30.08 -13.64 4.47
N ALA A 41 -29.80 -14.91 4.66
CA ALA A 41 -30.80 -15.97 4.56
C ALA A 41 -31.91 -15.85 5.63
N PHE A 42 -31.61 -15.17 6.74
CA PHE A 42 -32.57 -14.82 7.79
C PHE A 42 -32.14 -13.54 8.48
N VAL A 43 -33.09 -12.77 9.00
CA VAL A 43 -32.86 -11.49 9.68
C VAL A 43 -33.46 -11.55 11.08
N THR A 44 -32.64 -11.32 12.10
CA THR A 44 -33.06 -11.22 13.49
C THR A 44 -33.34 -9.77 13.89
N ALA A 45 -34.20 -9.56 14.91
CA ALA A 45 -34.44 -8.23 15.47
C ALA A 45 -33.14 -7.57 15.99
N GLU A 46 -32.20 -8.37 16.50
CA GLU A 46 -30.91 -7.90 16.96
C GLU A 46 -30.04 -7.39 15.80
N MET A 47 -30.05 -8.03 14.66
CA MET A 47 -29.36 -7.58 13.46
C MET A 47 -29.91 -6.23 12.98
N VAL A 48 -31.23 -6.05 12.98
CA VAL A 48 -31.88 -4.78 12.61
C VAL A 48 -31.56 -3.69 13.61
N ARG A 49 -31.63 -3.99 14.91
CA ARG A 49 -31.25 -3.04 15.99
C ARG A 49 -29.81 -2.59 15.83
N ASN A 50 -28.88 -3.53 15.65
CA ASN A 50 -27.45 -3.24 15.49
C ASN A 50 -27.19 -2.39 14.24
N ALA A 51 -27.86 -2.71 13.12
CA ALA A 51 -27.75 -1.93 11.88
C ALA A 51 -28.31 -0.51 12.06
N PHE A 52 -29.42 -0.34 12.78
CA PHE A 52 -30.00 0.97 13.10
C PHE A 52 -29.11 1.78 14.04
N GLN A 53 -28.49 1.14 15.02
CA GLN A 53 -27.60 1.80 16.00
C GLN A 53 -26.16 1.94 15.49
N GLY A 54 -25.85 1.43 14.27
CA GLY A 54 -24.48 1.38 13.76
C GLY A 54 -23.56 0.41 14.52
N ILE A 55 -24.15 -0.51 15.33
CA ILE A 55 -23.40 -1.49 16.11
C ILE A 55 -23.09 -2.71 15.24
N GLY A 56 -21.86 -3.13 15.21
CA GLY A 56 -21.42 -4.35 14.53
C GLY A 56 -20.99 -4.17 13.08
N THR A 57 -20.96 -2.94 12.59
CA THR A 57 -20.47 -2.62 11.24
C THR A 57 -19.12 -1.91 11.27
N GLU A 58 -18.15 -2.46 12.05
CA GLU A 58 -16.73 -2.03 12.00
C GLU A 58 -16.19 -1.96 10.55
N TYR A 59 -16.92 -2.53 9.60
CA TYR A 59 -16.49 -2.71 8.22
C TYR A 59 -17.32 -1.95 7.19
N GLU A 60 -18.34 -1.19 7.62
CA GLU A 60 -19.14 -0.35 6.72
C GLU A 60 -18.49 1.01 6.44
N THR A 61 -17.47 1.36 7.22
CA THR A 61 -16.72 2.60 7.01
C THR A 61 -15.45 2.35 6.20
N LEU A 62 -15.03 3.35 5.46
CA LEU A 62 -13.89 3.26 4.55
C LEU A 62 -12.57 3.01 5.29
N LEU A 63 -12.30 3.78 6.35
CA LEU A 63 -11.07 3.59 7.14
C LEU A 63 -11.14 2.30 7.97
N GLY A 64 -12.32 1.93 8.46
CA GLY A 64 -12.54 0.64 9.15
C GLY A 64 -12.20 -0.56 8.27
N ALA A 65 -12.67 -0.57 7.02
CA ALA A 65 -12.34 -1.60 6.04
C ALA A 65 -10.83 -1.63 5.72
N PHE A 66 -10.21 -0.45 5.58
CA PHE A 66 -8.77 -0.35 5.35
C PHE A 66 -7.96 -0.90 6.52
N ASP A 67 -8.36 -0.58 7.75
CA ASP A 67 -7.71 -1.05 8.97
C ASP A 67 -7.82 -2.57 9.14
N LYS A 68 -8.99 -3.16 8.82
CA LYS A 68 -9.18 -4.62 8.79
C LYS A 68 -8.24 -5.30 7.80
N ASP A 69 -8.17 -4.78 6.58
CA ASP A 69 -7.29 -5.34 5.55
C ASP A 69 -5.81 -5.20 5.95
N ASN A 70 -5.43 -4.08 6.57
CA ASN A 70 -4.09 -3.87 7.12
C ASN A 70 -3.76 -4.83 8.28
N LYS A 71 -4.71 -5.10 9.19
CA LYS A 71 -4.55 -6.10 10.26
C LYS A 71 -4.30 -7.50 9.68
N SER A 72 -5.06 -7.87 8.65
CA SER A 72 -4.89 -9.16 7.95
C SER A 72 -3.55 -9.26 7.25
N PHE A 73 -3.11 -8.18 6.58
CA PHE A 73 -1.81 -8.11 5.93
C PHE A 73 -0.66 -8.22 6.95
N LYS A 74 -0.78 -7.54 8.11
CA LYS A 74 0.23 -7.56 9.17
C LYS A 74 0.51 -8.96 9.69
N LYS A 75 -0.51 -9.82 9.80
CA LYS A 75 -0.36 -11.22 10.25
C LYS A 75 0.49 -12.08 9.31
N ARG A 76 0.65 -11.65 8.06
CA ARG A 76 1.39 -12.37 7.02
C ARG A 76 2.82 -11.87 6.82
N ILE A 77 3.25 -10.86 7.62
CA ILE A 77 4.63 -10.36 7.57
C ILE A 77 5.58 -11.46 8.03
N GLY A 78 6.64 -11.70 7.25
CA GLY A 78 7.61 -12.76 7.50
C GLY A 78 7.21 -14.13 6.93
N ILE A 79 5.96 -14.31 6.48
CA ILE A 79 5.49 -15.53 5.80
C ILE A 79 5.57 -15.29 4.28
N ASP A 80 4.75 -14.39 3.74
CA ASP A 80 4.65 -14.08 2.32
C ASP A 80 4.51 -12.57 2.05
N ARG A 81 4.65 -11.75 3.06
CA ARG A 81 4.55 -10.29 3.01
C ARG A 81 5.76 -9.63 3.67
N MET A 82 6.18 -8.50 3.09
CA MET A 82 7.29 -7.70 3.60
C MET A 82 6.80 -6.57 4.50
N LEU A 83 7.57 -6.29 5.57
CA LEU A 83 7.30 -5.15 6.46
C LEU A 83 7.30 -3.81 5.72
N SER A 84 8.16 -3.64 4.71
CA SER A 84 8.20 -2.43 3.86
C SER A 84 6.85 -2.20 3.16
N SER A 85 6.24 -3.24 2.61
CA SER A 85 4.93 -3.16 1.96
C SER A 85 3.82 -2.79 2.97
N TYR A 86 3.89 -3.33 4.19
CA TYR A 86 2.96 -2.93 5.26
C TYR A 86 3.08 -1.46 5.61
N LYS A 87 4.30 -0.93 5.73
CA LYS A 87 4.54 0.52 6.02
C LYS A 87 3.95 1.42 4.93
N VAL A 88 4.02 1.02 3.66
CA VAL A 88 3.39 1.76 2.54
C VAL A 88 1.86 1.79 2.69
N ARG A 89 1.24 0.66 3.04
CA ARG A 89 -0.21 0.57 3.25
C ARG A 89 -0.68 1.44 4.42
N VAL A 90 0.06 1.45 5.53
CA VAL A 90 -0.24 2.31 6.69
C VAL A 90 -0.17 3.79 6.29
N ARG A 91 0.84 4.19 5.52
CA ARG A 91 0.93 5.56 4.99
C ARG A 91 -0.26 5.92 4.10
N ALA A 92 -0.64 5.02 3.19
CA ALA A 92 -1.81 5.24 2.33
C ALA A 92 -3.10 5.43 3.14
N ARG A 93 -3.31 4.61 4.16
CA ARG A 93 -4.43 4.77 5.09
C ARG A 93 -4.42 6.13 5.82
N ASN A 94 -3.24 6.58 6.24
CA ASN A 94 -3.09 7.87 6.93
C ASN A 94 -3.34 9.06 6.00
N HIS A 95 -2.89 9.01 4.74
CA HIS A 95 -3.23 10.02 3.73
C HIS A 95 -4.74 10.09 3.50
N LEU A 96 -5.41 8.93 3.41
CA LEU A 96 -6.85 8.89 3.25
C LEU A 96 -7.59 9.48 4.45
N ALA A 97 -7.15 9.18 5.69
CA ALA A 97 -7.73 9.76 6.90
C ALA A 97 -7.54 11.29 6.96
N ALA A 98 -6.36 11.78 6.56
CA ALA A 98 -6.08 13.21 6.50
C ALA A 98 -6.97 13.92 5.46
N PHE A 99 -7.17 13.32 4.29
CA PHE A 99 -8.11 13.80 3.26
C PHE A 99 -9.53 13.89 3.79
N ILE A 100 -10.07 12.80 4.36
CA ILE A 100 -11.41 12.77 4.92
C ILE A 100 -11.60 13.86 5.97
N LYS A 101 -10.63 14.00 6.88
CA LYS A 101 -10.66 15.04 7.92
C LYS A 101 -10.61 16.45 7.34
N LYS A 102 -9.74 16.70 6.35
CA LYS A 102 -9.53 18.03 5.78
C LYS A 102 -10.69 18.46 4.88
N CYS A 103 -11.07 17.61 3.92
CA CYS A 103 -12.02 17.95 2.86
C CYS A 103 -13.48 17.69 3.27
N HIS A 104 -13.74 16.59 3.99
CA HIS A 104 -15.10 16.23 4.39
C HIS A 104 -15.45 16.58 5.84
N LYS A 105 -14.48 17.07 6.64
CA LYS A 105 -14.66 17.44 8.06
C LYS A 105 -15.24 16.31 8.94
N ARG A 106 -14.93 15.07 8.60
CA ARG A 106 -15.42 13.85 9.26
C ARG A 106 -14.22 12.99 9.72
N SER A 107 -14.47 12.11 10.68
CA SER A 107 -13.47 11.12 11.13
C SER A 107 -13.38 9.90 10.21
N ASP A 108 -14.48 9.54 9.55
CA ASP A 108 -14.58 8.44 8.59
C ASP A 108 -15.82 8.65 7.68
N ILE A 109 -15.95 7.84 6.63
CA ILE A 109 -17.05 7.89 5.65
C ILE A 109 -17.62 6.49 5.47
N SER A 110 -18.96 6.37 5.39
CA SER A 110 -19.61 5.10 5.07
C SER A 110 -19.29 4.66 3.64
N MET A 111 -19.07 3.35 3.45
CA MET A 111 -18.88 2.76 2.12
C MET A 111 -20.04 3.06 1.16
N LEU A 112 -21.25 3.26 1.70
CA LEU A 112 -22.46 3.54 0.92
C LEU A 112 -22.53 4.98 0.39
N GLU A 113 -21.78 5.89 1.01
CA GLU A 113 -21.71 7.30 0.61
C GLU A 113 -20.67 7.56 -0.49
N LEU A 114 -19.83 6.58 -0.83
CA LEU A 114 -18.77 6.76 -1.82
C LEU A 114 -19.34 6.99 -3.22
N THR A 115 -18.90 8.07 -3.83
CA THR A 115 -19.24 8.45 -5.21
C THR A 115 -18.04 8.25 -6.14
N PRO A 116 -18.24 8.20 -7.47
CA PRO A 116 -17.12 8.17 -8.42
C PRO A 116 -16.18 9.38 -8.30
N ASP A 117 -16.68 10.52 -7.84
CA ASP A 117 -15.88 11.75 -7.72
C ASP A 117 -14.99 11.75 -6.48
N PHE A 118 -15.34 11.02 -5.44
CA PHE A 118 -14.54 10.91 -4.22
C PHE A 118 -13.07 10.52 -4.50
N ILE A 119 -12.81 9.56 -5.38
CA ILE A 119 -11.44 9.13 -5.69
C ILE A 119 -10.69 10.19 -6.51
N LYS A 120 -11.38 10.98 -7.35
CA LYS A 120 -10.79 12.09 -8.10
C LYS A 120 -10.43 13.26 -7.17
N GLU A 121 -11.30 13.60 -6.22
CA GLU A 121 -11.02 14.58 -5.17
C GLU A 121 -9.82 14.16 -4.33
N TYR A 122 -9.73 12.87 -4.00
CA TYR A 122 -8.58 12.32 -3.28
C TYR A 122 -7.29 12.42 -4.10
N GLU A 123 -7.33 12.13 -5.40
CA GLU A 123 -6.18 12.29 -6.32
C GLU A 123 -5.70 13.74 -6.35
N ILE A 124 -6.62 14.72 -6.47
CA ILE A 124 -6.31 16.15 -6.45
C ILE A 124 -5.67 16.51 -5.10
N TYR A 125 -6.29 16.13 -3.99
CA TYR A 125 -5.75 16.37 -2.65
C TYR A 125 -4.33 15.83 -2.48
N LEU A 126 -4.05 14.62 -2.95
CA LEU A 126 -2.72 14.02 -2.85
C LEU A 126 -1.68 14.81 -3.64
N SER A 127 -2.05 15.33 -4.80
CA SER A 127 -1.15 16.08 -5.67
C SER A 127 -0.92 17.50 -5.18
N THR A 128 -1.98 18.20 -4.72
CA THR A 128 -1.94 19.63 -4.35
C THR A 128 -1.61 19.83 -2.88
N ASP A 129 -2.42 19.27 -1.99
CA ASP A 129 -2.34 19.51 -0.55
C ASP A 129 -1.27 18.65 0.15
N ALA A 130 -1.14 17.40 -0.26
CA ALA A 130 -0.12 16.50 0.29
C ALA A 130 1.21 16.57 -0.47
N GLY A 131 1.27 17.23 -1.63
CA GLY A 131 2.47 17.45 -2.43
C GLY A 131 3.16 16.17 -2.91
N LEU A 132 2.40 15.12 -3.18
CA LEU A 132 2.97 13.83 -3.56
C LEU A 132 3.27 13.79 -5.05
N HIS A 133 4.38 13.12 -5.41
CA HIS A 133 4.70 12.82 -6.80
C HIS A 133 3.72 11.81 -7.41
N ASN A 134 3.52 11.88 -8.74
CA ASN A 134 2.55 11.07 -9.49
C ASN A 134 2.56 9.57 -9.16
N GLY A 135 3.74 8.94 -9.02
CA GLY A 135 3.84 7.52 -8.65
C GLY A 135 3.29 7.21 -7.25
N SER A 136 3.44 8.16 -6.31
CA SER A 136 2.87 8.04 -4.96
C SER A 136 1.36 8.29 -4.97
N VAL A 137 0.89 9.27 -5.74
CA VAL A 137 -0.54 9.54 -5.95
C VAL A 137 -1.21 8.29 -6.52
N TRP A 138 -0.66 7.75 -7.62
CA TRP A 138 -1.14 6.51 -8.22
C TRP A 138 -1.24 5.37 -7.20
N SER A 139 -0.18 5.14 -6.44
CA SER A 139 -0.14 4.06 -5.45
C SER A 139 -1.24 4.21 -4.39
N ASN A 140 -1.45 5.43 -3.87
CA ASN A 140 -2.48 5.71 -2.87
C ASN A 140 -3.89 5.52 -3.43
N CYS A 141 -4.18 5.99 -4.64
CA CYS A 141 -5.46 5.81 -5.32
C CYS A 141 -5.73 4.33 -5.63
N MET A 142 -4.71 3.57 -6.02
CA MET A 142 -4.84 2.12 -6.25
C MET A 142 -5.12 1.34 -4.96
N TRP A 143 -4.53 1.74 -3.82
CA TRP A 143 -4.89 1.15 -2.53
C TRP A 143 -6.35 1.42 -2.16
N LEU A 144 -6.81 2.67 -2.30
CA LEU A 144 -8.22 3.04 -2.07
C LEU A 144 -9.15 2.20 -2.97
N LYS A 145 -8.87 2.15 -4.27
CA LYS A 145 -9.64 1.35 -5.23
C LYS A 145 -9.68 -0.13 -4.83
N THR A 146 -8.56 -0.69 -4.40
CA THR A 146 -8.46 -2.09 -3.97
C THR A 146 -9.33 -2.37 -2.75
N ILE A 147 -9.34 -1.49 -1.74
CA ILE A 147 -10.16 -1.66 -0.53
C ILE A 147 -11.65 -1.62 -0.89
N VAL A 148 -12.07 -0.66 -1.71
CA VAL A 148 -13.48 -0.52 -2.11
C VAL A 148 -13.91 -1.70 -3.01
N THR A 149 -13.03 -2.17 -3.89
CA THR A 149 -13.30 -3.36 -4.70
C THR A 149 -13.48 -4.61 -3.84
N LYS A 150 -12.63 -4.82 -2.82
CA LYS A 150 -12.79 -5.92 -1.85
C LYS A 150 -14.10 -5.79 -1.05
N ALA A 151 -14.43 -4.57 -0.62
CA ALA A 151 -15.68 -4.30 0.09
C ALA A 151 -16.90 -4.66 -0.77
N HIS A 152 -16.86 -4.34 -2.07
CA HIS A 152 -17.91 -4.71 -3.00
C HIS A 152 -18.04 -6.23 -3.15
N TYR A 153 -16.95 -6.96 -3.38
CA TYR A 153 -16.97 -8.43 -3.45
C TYR A 153 -17.44 -9.10 -2.16
N ASN A 154 -17.21 -8.47 -1.02
CA ASN A 154 -17.69 -8.95 0.29
C ASN A 154 -19.12 -8.48 0.59
N GLY A 155 -19.84 -7.88 -0.36
CA GLY A 155 -21.22 -7.45 -0.19
C GLY A 155 -21.42 -6.22 0.71
N LEU A 156 -20.36 -5.51 1.12
CA LEU A 156 -20.43 -4.31 1.97
C LEU A 156 -20.92 -3.07 1.21
N THR A 157 -20.84 -3.07 -0.11
CA THR A 157 -21.41 -2.04 -0.98
C THR A 157 -22.07 -2.67 -2.20
N PRO A 158 -23.28 -2.24 -2.60
CA PRO A 158 -24.03 -2.84 -3.71
C PRO A 158 -23.35 -2.62 -5.07
N ARG A 159 -22.52 -1.58 -5.19
CA ARG A 159 -21.76 -1.25 -6.41
C ARG A 159 -20.37 -0.76 -6.05
N ASN A 160 -19.42 -0.95 -6.98
CA ASN A 160 -18.09 -0.37 -6.86
C ASN A 160 -18.07 0.99 -7.60
N PRO A 161 -18.06 2.13 -6.87
CA PRO A 161 -18.08 3.46 -7.50
C PRO A 161 -16.78 3.77 -8.26
N PHE A 162 -15.69 3.03 -7.99
CA PHE A 162 -14.38 3.25 -8.58
C PHE A 162 -14.04 2.24 -9.69
N ALA A 163 -15.00 1.45 -10.15
CA ALA A 163 -14.76 0.41 -11.16
C ALA A 163 -14.12 0.99 -12.44
N GLN A 164 -14.63 2.12 -12.92
CA GLN A 164 -14.17 2.77 -14.15
C GLN A 164 -13.01 3.76 -13.94
N TYR A 165 -12.63 4.02 -12.70
CA TYR A 165 -11.55 4.96 -12.41
C TYR A 165 -10.21 4.42 -12.94
N ARG A 166 -9.52 5.28 -13.70
CA ARG A 166 -8.16 5.04 -14.23
C ARG A 166 -7.27 6.19 -13.78
N VAL A 167 -6.20 5.87 -13.08
CA VAL A 167 -5.16 6.85 -12.76
C VAL A 167 -4.27 7.00 -13.98
N ASN A 168 -4.03 8.21 -14.38
CA ASN A 168 -3.07 8.48 -15.45
C ASN A 168 -1.65 8.34 -14.88
N GLN A 169 -0.95 7.27 -15.25
CA GLN A 169 0.46 7.12 -14.97
C GLN A 169 1.24 7.90 -16.02
N ASN A 170 1.66 9.12 -15.70
CA ASN A 170 2.73 9.76 -16.45
C ASN A 170 4.04 9.01 -16.13
N ILE A 171 4.29 7.95 -16.85
CA ILE A 171 5.56 7.22 -16.78
C ILE A 171 6.57 8.11 -17.48
N LYS A 172 7.42 8.76 -16.71
CA LYS A 172 8.62 9.40 -17.29
C LYS A 172 9.52 8.30 -17.82
N GLU A 173 9.93 8.41 -19.06
CA GLU A 173 11.02 7.58 -19.59
C GLU A 173 12.24 7.73 -18.67
N ARG A 174 12.83 6.61 -18.32
CA ARG A 174 14.06 6.61 -17.53
C ARG A 174 15.22 6.69 -18.49
N GLU A 175 16.08 7.65 -18.25
CA GLU A 175 17.36 7.75 -18.91
C GLU A 175 18.27 6.58 -18.50
N TYR A 176 19.20 6.20 -19.36
CA TYR A 176 20.20 5.17 -19.12
C TYR A 176 21.58 5.74 -19.42
N LEU A 177 22.59 5.18 -18.78
CA LEU A 177 23.97 5.57 -19.03
C LEU A 177 24.46 4.90 -20.32
N THR A 178 25.13 5.68 -21.16
CA THR A 178 25.88 5.19 -22.31
C THR A 178 27.16 4.46 -21.88
N GLU A 179 27.78 3.74 -22.79
CA GLU A 179 29.07 3.09 -22.49
C GLU A 179 30.17 4.08 -22.08
N ASP A 180 30.21 5.24 -22.72
CA ASP A 180 31.21 6.27 -22.41
C ASP A 180 30.97 6.90 -21.03
N GLU A 181 29.71 7.09 -20.64
CA GLU A 181 29.36 7.55 -19.30
C GLU A 181 29.71 6.51 -18.23
N ILE A 182 29.43 5.22 -18.47
CA ILE A 182 29.86 4.15 -17.56
C ILE A 182 31.38 4.10 -17.45
N LYS A 183 32.11 4.21 -18.56
CA LYS A 183 33.59 4.29 -18.56
C LYS A 183 34.07 5.49 -17.76
N ALA A 184 33.47 6.66 -17.95
CA ALA A 184 33.82 7.86 -17.19
C ALA A 184 33.63 7.67 -15.68
N VAL A 185 32.50 7.06 -15.27
CA VAL A 185 32.24 6.70 -13.86
C VAL A 185 33.29 5.71 -13.33
N MET A 186 33.65 4.70 -14.11
CA MET A 186 34.61 3.67 -13.71
C MET A 186 36.02 4.23 -13.49
N THR A 187 36.44 5.18 -14.32
CA THR A 187 37.79 5.75 -14.32
C THR A 187 37.95 6.98 -13.42
N HIS A 188 36.83 7.54 -12.96
CA HIS A 188 36.87 8.71 -12.10
C HIS A 188 37.49 8.39 -10.73
N GLU A 189 38.49 9.17 -10.33
CA GLU A 189 39.12 9.04 -9.01
C GLU A 189 38.41 9.92 -7.98
N PHE A 190 37.91 9.25 -6.93
CA PHE A 190 37.29 9.92 -5.79
C PHE A 190 38.33 10.04 -4.65
N ALA A 191 38.51 11.24 -4.13
CA ALA A 191 39.33 11.49 -2.93
C ALA A 191 38.69 10.83 -1.69
N ASP A 192 37.34 10.76 -1.62
CA ASP A 192 36.61 10.09 -0.57
C ASP A 192 36.49 8.58 -0.86
N ARG A 193 37.11 7.77 0.01
CA ARG A 193 37.08 6.30 -0.09
C ARG A 193 35.67 5.73 -0.11
N LYS A 194 34.71 6.40 0.57
CA LYS A 194 33.31 5.98 0.58
C LYS A 194 32.66 6.17 -0.80
N LEU A 195 32.91 7.30 -1.45
CA LEU A 195 32.41 7.54 -2.80
C LEU A 195 33.05 6.56 -3.81
N ALA A 196 34.36 6.28 -3.69
CA ALA A 196 35.02 5.27 -4.49
C ALA A 196 34.36 3.88 -4.34
N TYR A 197 34.02 3.51 -3.09
CA TYR A 197 33.32 2.24 -2.84
C TYR A 197 31.90 2.22 -3.41
N ILE A 198 31.14 3.31 -3.28
CA ILE A 198 29.79 3.42 -3.87
C ILE A 198 29.86 3.33 -5.39
N ARG A 199 30.83 3.98 -6.02
CA ARG A 199 31.12 3.84 -7.46
C ARG A 199 31.33 2.38 -7.84
N ASP A 200 32.19 1.68 -7.12
CA ASP A 200 32.51 0.30 -7.42
C ASP A 200 31.30 -0.63 -7.30
N LEU A 201 30.45 -0.43 -6.26
CA LEU A 201 29.19 -1.14 -6.12
C LEU A 201 28.19 -0.79 -7.25
N PHE A 202 28.13 0.45 -7.68
CA PHE A 202 27.30 0.88 -8.80
C PHE A 202 27.75 0.20 -10.11
N VAL A 203 29.05 0.20 -10.38
CA VAL A 203 29.63 -0.50 -11.55
C VAL A 203 29.34 -1.99 -11.46
N PHE A 204 29.56 -2.60 -10.30
CA PHE A 204 29.25 -4.03 -10.09
C PHE A 204 27.76 -4.34 -10.37
N ALA A 205 26.84 -3.48 -9.87
CA ALA A 205 25.42 -3.61 -10.14
C ALA A 205 25.09 -3.50 -11.63
N SER A 206 25.74 -2.58 -12.34
CA SER A 206 25.54 -2.37 -13.79
C SER A 206 25.93 -3.58 -14.63
N PHE A 207 27.03 -4.28 -14.27
CA PHE A 207 27.51 -5.48 -14.98
C PHE A 207 26.84 -6.78 -14.54
N THR A 208 26.22 -6.82 -13.35
CA THR A 208 25.60 -8.05 -12.83
C THR A 208 24.08 -8.00 -12.82
N ALA A 209 23.48 -6.83 -13.04
CA ALA A 209 22.05 -6.56 -12.88
C ALA A 209 21.51 -6.94 -11.50
N LEU A 210 22.34 -6.96 -10.47
CA LEU A 210 21.95 -7.21 -9.09
C LEU A 210 21.38 -5.93 -8.47
N SER A 211 20.32 -6.09 -7.67
CA SER A 211 19.82 -4.97 -6.87
C SER A 211 20.77 -4.70 -5.70
N PHE A 212 20.72 -3.48 -5.14
CA PHE A 212 21.52 -3.12 -3.98
C PHE A 212 21.38 -4.12 -2.81
N VAL A 213 20.16 -4.61 -2.55
CA VAL A 213 19.93 -5.59 -1.47
C VAL A 213 20.55 -6.95 -1.80
N ASP A 214 20.47 -7.40 -3.07
CA ASP A 214 21.10 -8.64 -3.50
C ASP A 214 22.64 -8.55 -3.37
N ILE A 215 23.25 -7.39 -3.71
CA ILE A 215 24.70 -7.17 -3.54
C ILE A 215 25.07 -7.11 -2.06
N LYS A 216 24.27 -6.44 -1.23
CA LYS A 216 24.51 -6.33 0.21
C LYS A 216 24.50 -7.70 0.91
N GLU A 217 23.68 -8.63 0.45
CA GLU A 217 23.51 -9.96 1.02
C GLU A 217 24.33 -11.02 0.27
N LEU A 218 25.10 -10.65 -0.76
CA LEU A 218 25.89 -11.57 -1.57
C LEU A 218 26.96 -12.23 -0.68
N ALA A 219 26.83 -13.55 -0.51
CA ALA A 219 27.78 -14.34 0.26
C ALA A 219 28.96 -14.80 -0.62
N THR A 220 30.11 -15.04 0.00
CA THR A 220 31.26 -15.64 -0.70
C THR A 220 30.94 -17.01 -1.28
N ASP A 221 30.08 -17.78 -0.60
CA ASP A 221 29.65 -19.12 -1.03
C ASP A 221 28.67 -19.05 -2.23
N ASP A 222 28.08 -17.89 -2.52
CA ASP A 222 27.27 -17.69 -3.74
C ASP A 222 28.12 -17.60 -5.01
N ILE A 223 29.48 -17.44 -4.87
CA ILE A 223 30.41 -17.37 -6.00
C ILE A 223 31.00 -18.78 -6.22
N VAL A 224 30.59 -19.41 -7.32
CA VAL A 224 31.02 -20.75 -7.68
C VAL A 224 31.79 -20.72 -8.97
N GLU A 225 32.69 -21.73 -9.14
CA GLU A 225 33.42 -21.94 -10.39
C GLU A 225 32.76 -23.06 -11.19
N VAL A 226 32.40 -22.76 -12.44
CA VAL A 226 31.81 -23.72 -13.38
C VAL A 226 32.62 -23.66 -14.69
N ASN A 227 33.24 -24.75 -15.08
CA ASN A 227 34.04 -24.86 -16.31
C ASN A 227 35.16 -23.81 -16.43
N GLY A 228 35.81 -23.47 -15.32
CA GLY A 228 36.85 -22.43 -15.26
C GLY A 228 36.37 -20.99 -15.27
N GLU A 229 35.05 -20.77 -15.21
CA GLU A 229 34.42 -19.45 -15.16
C GLU A 229 33.72 -19.25 -13.81
N LYS A 230 33.79 -18.04 -13.27
CA LYS A 230 33.11 -17.69 -12.01
C LYS A 230 31.68 -17.20 -12.26
N TRP A 231 30.75 -17.70 -11.45
CA TRP A 231 29.33 -17.41 -11.52
C TRP A 231 28.78 -17.05 -10.14
N ILE A 232 27.80 -16.16 -10.10
CA ILE A 232 26.97 -15.96 -8.93
C ILE A 232 25.74 -16.86 -9.07
N LEU A 233 25.54 -17.76 -8.09
CA LEU A 233 24.34 -18.59 -7.96
C LEU A 233 23.65 -18.24 -6.67
N SER A 234 22.54 -17.52 -6.73
CA SER A 234 21.82 -17.06 -5.53
C SER A 234 20.32 -16.92 -5.80
N LYS A 235 19.58 -16.35 -4.85
CA LYS A 235 18.13 -16.08 -4.96
C LYS A 235 17.85 -14.60 -4.73
N ARG A 236 17.00 -14.01 -5.58
CA ARG A 236 16.57 -12.62 -5.40
C ARG A 236 15.97 -12.41 -4.00
N HIS A 237 16.46 -11.41 -3.28
CA HIS A 237 15.97 -11.08 -1.94
C HIS A 237 14.44 -10.87 -1.93
N LYS A 238 13.90 -10.13 -2.90
CA LYS A 238 12.48 -9.73 -2.96
C LYS A 238 11.54 -10.88 -3.32
N THR A 239 11.91 -11.71 -4.29
CA THR A 239 11.02 -12.71 -4.91
C THR A 239 11.38 -14.15 -4.59
N LYS A 240 12.56 -14.37 -4.00
CA LYS A 240 13.16 -15.69 -3.73
C LYS A 240 13.37 -16.55 -5.00
N VAL A 241 13.25 -15.92 -6.18
CA VAL A 241 13.51 -16.60 -7.47
C VAL A 241 15.02 -16.82 -7.60
N PRO A 242 15.48 -18.04 -7.90
CA PRO A 242 16.89 -18.31 -8.17
C PRO A 242 17.34 -17.57 -9.42
N PHE A 243 18.59 -17.12 -9.41
CA PHE A 243 19.25 -16.51 -10.56
C PHE A 243 20.69 -16.99 -10.65
N GLN A 244 21.25 -16.87 -11.83
CA GLN A 244 22.65 -17.13 -12.09
C GLN A 244 23.21 -16.02 -12.99
N VAL A 245 24.39 -15.52 -12.65
CA VAL A 245 25.07 -14.44 -13.38
C VAL A 245 26.53 -14.81 -13.56
N LYS A 246 26.99 -14.83 -14.79
CA LYS A 246 28.41 -14.97 -15.10
C LYS A 246 29.16 -13.72 -14.68
N LEU A 247 30.24 -13.87 -13.95
CA LEU A 247 31.13 -12.79 -13.58
C LEU A 247 32.10 -12.48 -14.71
N LEU A 248 31.97 -11.29 -15.30
CA LEU A 248 32.90 -10.76 -16.26
C LEU A 248 34.14 -10.19 -15.56
N ASP A 249 35.16 -9.76 -16.30
CA ASP A 249 36.42 -9.27 -15.74
C ASP A 249 36.27 -8.10 -14.79
N ILE A 250 35.42 -7.13 -15.14
CA ILE A 250 35.18 -5.92 -14.29
C ILE A 250 34.58 -6.28 -12.92
N PRO A 251 33.47 -7.03 -12.81
CA PRO A 251 33.00 -7.53 -11.53
C PRO A 251 34.03 -8.34 -10.74
N LEU A 252 34.83 -9.19 -11.41
CA LEU A 252 35.89 -9.96 -10.75
C LEU A 252 36.97 -9.07 -10.14
N GLN A 253 37.42 -8.05 -10.87
CA GLN A 253 38.38 -7.05 -10.36
C GLN A 253 37.85 -6.32 -9.16
N ILE A 254 36.56 -5.96 -9.17
CA ILE A 254 35.90 -5.29 -8.04
C ILE A 254 35.88 -6.21 -6.82
N ILE A 255 35.45 -7.48 -6.97
CA ILE A 255 35.46 -8.45 -5.86
C ILE A 255 36.87 -8.57 -5.28
N LYS A 256 37.89 -8.75 -6.12
CA LYS A 256 39.29 -8.87 -5.69
C LYS A 256 39.79 -7.65 -4.92
N ARG A 257 39.35 -6.44 -5.30
CA ARG A 257 39.69 -5.18 -4.61
C ARG A 257 39.24 -5.17 -3.17
N TYR A 258 38.06 -5.79 -2.88
CA TYR A 258 37.44 -5.82 -1.54
C TYR A 258 37.68 -7.11 -0.78
N GLU A 259 38.40 -8.08 -1.31
CA GLU A 259 38.65 -9.40 -0.71
C GLU A 259 39.21 -9.32 0.73
N ARG A 260 40.12 -8.34 0.98
CA ARG A 260 40.71 -8.11 2.32
C ARG A 260 39.74 -7.50 3.34
N PHE A 261 38.62 -7.00 2.89
CA PHE A 261 37.60 -6.36 3.72
C PHE A 261 36.33 -7.22 3.88
N GLN A 262 36.39 -8.47 3.41
CA GLN A 262 35.29 -9.42 3.55
C GLN A 262 35.10 -9.79 5.02
N GLU A 263 33.88 -9.61 5.51
CA GLU A 263 33.49 -9.92 6.88
C GLU A 263 32.19 -10.74 6.87
N ASN A 264 32.04 -11.63 7.85
CA ASN A 264 30.81 -12.42 8.06
C ASN A 264 30.39 -13.26 6.84
N GLY A 265 31.33 -13.67 5.99
CA GLY A 265 31.04 -14.45 4.77
C GLY A 265 30.41 -13.64 3.65
N LEU A 266 30.40 -12.30 3.73
CA LEU A 266 29.90 -11.44 2.68
C LEU A 266 31.01 -11.00 1.73
N VAL A 267 30.68 -10.89 0.44
CA VAL A 267 31.61 -10.45 -0.62
C VAL A 267 32.02 -8.99 -0.44
N PHE A 268 31.07 -8.16 0.01
CA PHE A 268 31.31 -6.74 0.20
C PHE A 268 31.09 -6.31 1.66
N PRO A 269 31.95 -5.42 2.21
CA PRO A 269 31.76 -4.89 3.56
C PRO A 269 30.44 -4.15 3.69
N ASN A 270 29.86 -4.22 4.90
CA ASN A 270 28.51 -3.73 5.14
C ASN A 270 28.43 -2.21 5.04
N LEU A 271 27.68 -1.70 4.09
CA LEU A 271 27.29 -0.28 4.00
C LEU A 271 25.86 -0.09 4.46
N ASN A 272 25.68 0.88 5.35
CA ASN A 272 24.32 1.31 5.70
C ASN A 272 23.68 2.02 4.49
N TYR A 273 22.45 1.59 4.10
CA TYR A 273 21.70 2.20 2.99
C TYR A 273 21.67 3.74 3.05
N TRP A 274 21.47 4.31 4.24
CA TRP A 274 21.45 5.75 4.48
C TRP A 274 22.82 6.44 4.28
N SER A 275 23.88 5.68 4.25
CA SER A 275 25.22 6.19 3.95
C SER A 275 25.47 6.35 2.45
N ILE A 276 24.64 5.71 1.63
CA ILE A 276 24.77 5.66 0.17
C ILE A 276 23.86 6.70 -0.48
N CYS A 277 22.69 6.99 0.14
CA CYS A 277 21.66 7.87 -0.40
C CYS A 277 21.76 9.31 0.12
N LYS A 278 22.82 9.70 0.81
CA LYS A 278 23.15 11.07 1.13
C LYS A 278 24.20 11.62 0.18
#